data_5e1ed7e4e46049e90e2cd7e1ce74ac83
#
_entry.id   5e1ed7e4e46049e90e2cd7e1ce74ac83
#
_cell.length_a   1.000
_cell.length_b   1.000
_cell.length_c   1.000
_cell.angle_alpha   90.00
_cell.angle_beta   90.00
_cell.angle_gamma   90.00
#
_symmetry.space_group_name_H-M   'P 1'
#
loop_
_entity.id
_entity.type
_entity.pdbx_description
1 polymer ?
#
loop_
_entity_poly.entity_id
_entity_poly.type
_entity_poly.pdbx_seq_one_letter_code
_entity_poly.pdbx_strand_id
1 'polypeptide(L)'
;MAEDKLFVEATEEDVPSIIGLRQRIWSTTYRGIYPDSMIDEFDWDRHREMELLRVHHPAYSVYLIRKGRQNIGYLTINKADVITLQSLYIVSEYQRQGIGRQAFDFMSCLLYTSDAA
;
A
#
# COMPACT_ATOMS: atom_id res chain seq x y z
N MET A 1 -20.95 4.49 15.66
CA MET A 1 -19.94 5.28 14.98
C MET A 1 -18.81 4.42 14.45
N ALA A 2 -18.48 4.58 13.19
CA ALA A 2 -17.42 3.78 12.63
C ALA A 2 -16.08 4.18 13.26
N GLU A 3 -15.33 3.19 13.65
CA GLU A 3 -14.01 3.41 14.19
C GLU A 3 -13.04 3.71 13.06
N ASP A 4 -12.12 4.62 13.31
CA ASP A 4 -11.07 4.92 12.37
C ASP A 4 -10.04 3.81 12.41
N LYS A 5 -10.13 2.90 11.45
CA LYS A 5 -9.16 1.81 11.32
C LYS A 5 -7.94 2.33 10.59
N LEU A 6 -6.78 2.01 11.12
CA LEU A 6 -5.52 2.38 10.48
C LEU A 6 -5.34 1.62 9.16
N PHE A 7 -5.70 0.34 9.14
CA PHE A 7 -5.56 -0.49 7.95
C PHE A 7 -6.94 -0.88 7.43
N VAL A 8 -7.23 -0.49 6.19
CA VAL A 8 -8.53 -0.74 5.56
C VAL A 8 -8.30 -1.52 4.27
N GLU A 9 -8.98 -2.64 4.12
CA GLU A 9 -8.84 -3.44 2.91
C GLU A 9 -9.26 -2.62 1.70
N ALA A 10 -8.39 -2.59 0.69
CA ALA A 10 -8.63 -1.82 -0.51
C ALA A 10 -9.55 -2.56 -1.48
N THR A 11 -10.40 -1.80 -2.15
CA THR A 11 -11.26 -2.30 -3.22
C THR A 11 -10.81 -1.66 -4.53
N GLU A 12 -11.46 -2.04 -5.63
CA GLU A 12 -11.13 -1.44 -6.92
C GLU A 12 -11.35 0.07 -6.94
N GLU A 13 -12.28 0.56 -6.13
CA GLU A 13 -12.54 2.00 -6.03
C GLU A 13 -11.37 2.76 -5.41
N ASP A 14 -10.52 2.06 -4.67
CA ASP A 14 -9.36 2.65 -4.00
C ASP A 14 -8.11 2.68 -4.88
N VAL A 15 -8.14 2.02 -6.04
CA VAL A 15 -6.96 1.96 -6.92
C VAL A 15 -6.46 3.34 -7.32
N PRO A 16 -7.32 4.31 -7.71
CA PRO A 16 -6.81 5.66 -8.00
C PRO A 16 -6.08 6.31 -6.83
N SER A 17 -6.56 6.09 -5.61
CA SER A 17 -5.89 6.61 -4.41
C SER A 17 -4.54 5.98 -4.18
N ILE A 18 -4.43 4.67 -4.40
CA ILE A 18 -3.16 3.95 -4.27
C ILE A 18 -2.16 4.46 -5.29
N ILE A 19 -2.58 4.63 -6.54
CA ILE A 19 -1.70 5.13 -7.59
C ILE A 19 -1.28 6.57 -7.29
N GLY A 20 -2.19 7.41 -6.80
CA GLY A 20 -1.87 8.76 -6.39
C GLY A 20 -0.81 8.80 -5.29
N LEU A 21 -0.93 7.93 -4.30
CA LEU A 21 0.07 7.80 -3.23
C LEU A 21 1.42 7.35 -3.80
N ARG A 22 1.41 6.38 -4.70
CA ARG A 22 2.63 5.88 -5.33
C ARG A 22 3.32 6.97 -6.13
N GLN A 23 2.56 7.75 -6.89
CA GLN A 23 3.10 8.87 -7.65
C GLN A 23 3.74 9.90 -6.73
N ARG A 24 3.08 10.22 -5.64
CA ARG A 24 3.59 11.17 -4.66
C ARG A 24 4.88 10.68 -4.04
N ILE A 25 4.93 9.42 -3.64
CA ILE A 25 6.10 8.81 -3.02
C ILE A 25 7.26 8.75 -4.01
N TRP A 26 6.99 8.35 -5.25
CA TRP A 26 8.01 8.32 -6.29
C TRP A 26 8.59 9.70 -6.55
N SER A 27 7.72 10.70 -6.64
CA SER A 27 8.15 12.06 -6.90
C SER A 27 9.03 12.62 -5.77
N THR A 28 8.71 12.31 -4.52
CA THR A 28 9.48 12.83 -3.39
C THR A 28 10.73 12.03 -3.09
N THR A 29 10.68 10.70 -3.30
CA THR A 29 11.78 9.81 -2.93
C THR A 29 12.84 9.73 -4.01
N TYR A 30 12.43 9.66 -5.27
CA TYR A 30 13.36 9.38 -6.37
C TYR A 30 13.76 10.60 -7.19
N ARG A 31 13.08 11.72 -7.01
CA ARG A 31 13.46 12.95 -7.69
C ARG A 31 14.81 13.42 -7.14
N GLY A 32 15.76 13.68 -8.03
CA GLY A 32 17.12 13.97 -7.65
C GLY A 32 18.04 12.75 -7.60
N ILE A 33 17.47 11.55 -7.55
CA ILE A 33 18.24 10.29 -7.65
C ILE A 33 18.18 9.77 -9.06
N TYR A 34 16.98 9.77 -9.66
CA TYR A 34 16.77 9.36 -11.04
C TYR A 34 16.46 10.59 -11.91
N PRO A 35 16.72 10.53 -13.23
CA PRO A 35 16.33 11.63 -14.13
C PRO A 35 14.84 11.92 -14.01
N ASP A 36 14.49 13.22 -14.08
CA ASP A 36 13.10 13.64 -13.98
C ASP A 36 12.21 12.97 -15.03
N SER A 37 12.74 12.80 -16.26
CA SER A 37 11.99 12.14 -17.33
C SER A 37 11.60 10.72 -16.98
N MET A 38 12.44 10.01 -16.24
CA MET A 38 12.15 8.64 -15.83
C MET A 38 10.97 8.58 -14.85
N ILE A 39 10.82 9.61 -14.04
CA ILE A 39 9.71 9.70 -13.09
C ILE A 39 8.46 10.20 -13.80
N ASP A 40 8.60 11.26 -14.60
CA ASP A 40 7.46 11.94 -15.22
C ASP A 40 6.86 11.15 -16.37
N GLU A 41 7.66 10.33 -17.06
CA GLU A 41 7.22 9.53 -18.19
C GLU A 41 6.92 8.08 -17.82
N PHE A 42 6.85 7.78 -16.53
CA PHE A 42 6.56 6.45 -16.06
C PHE A 42 5.14 6.03 -16.46
N ASP A 43 4.97 4.77 -16.82
CA ASP A 43 3.68 4.27 -17.32
C ASP A 43 2.71 4.03 -16.16
N TRP A 44 2.09 5.10 -15.70
CA TRP A 44 1.15 5.04 -14.58
C TRP A 44 -0.17 4.35 -14.93
N ASP A 45 -0.56 4.39 -16.21
CA ASP A 45 -1.75 3.67 -16.65
C ASP A 45 -1.57 2.17 -16.50
N ARG A 46 -0.40 1.66 -16.85
CA ARG A 46 -0.07 0.25 -16.66
C ARG A 46 -0.06 -0.12 -15.18
N HIS A 47 0.51 0.73 -14.35
CA HIS A 47 0.52 0.51 -12.90
C HIS A 47 -0.89 0.45 -12.34
N ARG A 48 -1.78 1.29 -12.84
CA ARG A 48 -3.18 1.28 -12.43
C ARG A 48 -3.85 -0.03 -12.81
N GLU A 49 -3.63 -0.51 -14.02
CA GLU A 49 -4.18 -1.79 -14.48
C GLU A 49 -3.66 -2.96 -13.64
N MET A 50 -2.37 -2.97 -13.35
CA MET A 50 -1.77 -4.01 -12.53
C MET A 50 -2.31 -4.00 -11.10
N GLU A 51 -2.51 -2.82 -10.55
CA GLU A 51 -3.05 -2.69 -9.21
C GLU A 51 -4.50 -3.16 -9.17
N LEU A 52 -5.27 -2.86 -10.20
CA LEU A 52 -6.65 -3.34 -10.31
C LEU A 52 -6.70 -4.87 -10.32
N LEU A 53 -5.82 -5.50 -11.07
CA LEU A 53 -5.72 -6.96 -11.07
C LEU A 53 -5.35 -7.49 -9.70
N ARG A 54 -4.44 -6.80 -9.01
CA ARG A 54 -3.92 -7.24 -7.72
C ARG A 54 -4.99 -7.21 -6.64
N VAL A 55 -5.83 -6.17 -6.59
CA VAL A 55 -6.89 -6.10 -5.58
C VAL A 55 -7.94 -7.18 -5.76
N HIS A 56 -8.05 -7.74 -6.95
CA HIS A 56 -8.98 -8.85 -7.22
C HIS A 56 -8.32 -10.23 -7.15
N HIS A 57 -7.00 -10.29 -7.03
CA HIS A 57 -6.29 -11.56 -7.06
C HIS A 57 -6.26 -12.20 -5.67
N PRO A 58 -6.67 -13.48 -5.56
CA PRO A 58 -6.78 -14.12 -4.23
C PRO A 58 -5.44 -14.29 -3.50
N ALA A 59 -4.31 -14.27 -4.23
CA ALA A 59 -3.00 -14.38 -3.61
C ALA A 59 -2.53 -13.08 -2.95
N TYR A 60 -3.22 -11.97 -3.19
CA TYR A 60 -2.80 -10.68 -2.67
C TYR A 60 -3.85 -10.08 -1.75
N SER A 61 -3.38 -9.36 -0.74
CA SER A 61 -4.23 -8.49 0.07
C SER A 61 -3.62 -7.11 0.05
N VAL A 62 -4.41 -6.13 -0.34
CA VAL A 62 -3.97 -4.74 -0.42
C VAL A 62 -4.75 -3.94 0.61
N TYR A 63 -4.05 -3.16 1.40
CA TYR A 63 -4.66 -2.33 2.43
C TYR A 63 -4.22 -0.89 2.27
N LEU A 64 -5.17 0.03 2.42
CA LEU A 64 -4.85 1.43 2.59
C LEU A 64 -4.49 1.68 4.04
N ILE A 65 -3.51 2.53 4.26
CA ILE A 65 -3.18 3.02 5.60
C ILE A 65 -3.83 4.40 5.72
N ARG A 66 -4.71 4.54 6.69
CA ARG A 66 -5.52 5.75 6.82
C ARG A 66 -5.37 6.34 8.21
N LYS A 67 -5.29 7.66 8.26
CA LYS A 67 -5.32 8.39 9.51
C LYS A 67 -6.47 9.39 9.42
N GLY A 68 -7.53 9.13 10.17
CA GLY A 68 -8.77 9.86 10.00
C GLY A 68 -9.34 9.63 8.62
N ARG A 69 -9.49 10.69 7.85
CA ARG A 69 -10.01 10.61 6.48
C ARG A 69 -8.93 10.65 5.42
N GLN A 70 -7.66 10.66 5.84
CA GLN A 70 -6.56 10.76 4.90
C GLN A 70 -5.95 9.40 4.62
N ASN A 71 -5.68 9.14 3.35
CA ASN A 71 -4.90 7.99 2.93
C ASN A 71 -3.43 8.39 3.01
N ILE A 72 -2.69 7.78 3.92
CA ILE A 72 -1.29 8.14 4.18
C ILE A 72 -0.30 7.10 3.68
N GLY A 73 -0.79 6.00 3.17
CA GLY A 73 0.07 4.95 2.64
C GLY A 73 -0.74 3.76 2.20
N TYR A 74 -0.03 2.70 1.84
CA TYR A 74 -0.66 1.43 1.51
C TYR A 74 0.33 0.31 1.75
N LEU A 75 -0.19 -0.91 1.90
CA LEU A 75 0.65 -2.09 1.99
C LEU A 75 0.04 -3.21 1.17
N THR A 76 0.89 -4.07 0.66
CA THR A 76 0.48 -5.23 -0.13
C THR A 76 1.11 -6.48 0.48
N ILE A 77 0.28 -7.48 0.71
CA ILE A 77 0.70 -8.76 1.25
C ILE A 77 0.51 -9.81 0.16
N ASN A 78 1.53 -10.60 -0.08
CA ASN A 78 1.47 -11.74 -0.99
C ASN A 78 1.30 -13.01 -0.14
N LYS A 79 0.26 -13.77 -0.42
CA LYS A 79 -0.11 -14.97 0.35
C LYS A 79 0.05 -16.26 -0.45
N ALA A 80 0.76 -16.23 -1.59
CA ALA A 80 0.80 -17.38 -2.51
C ALA A 80 1.45 -18.61 -1.86
N ASP A 81 2.66 -18.47 -1.37
CA ASP A 81 3.38 -19.57 -0.72
C ASP A 81 3.64 -19.28 0.74
N VAL A 82 4.51 -18.30 0.99
CA VAL A 82 4.79 -17.80 2.32
C VAL A 82 4.23 -16.39 2.39
N ILE A 83 3.56 -16.07 3.48
CA ILE A 83 3.00 -14.72 3.64
C ILE A 83 4.16 -13.73 3.70
N THR A 84 4.17 -12.81 2.75
CA THR A 84 5.26 -11.86 2.55
C THR A 84 4.70 -10.45 2.46
N LEU A 85 5.32 -9.53 3.16
CA LEU A 85 5.05 -8.10 2.97
C LEU A 85 5.74 -7.67 1.68
N GLN A 86 4.96 -7.52 0.62
CA GLN A 86 5.51 -7.20 -0.70
C GLN A 86 5.81 -5.73 -0.85
N SER A 87 4.94 -4.87 -0.33
CA SER A 87 5.08 -3.42 -0.45
C SER A 87 4.57 -2.77 0.82
N LEU A 88 5.28 -1.74 1.26
CA LEU A 88 4.85 -0.89 2.35
C LEU A 88 5.32 0.52 2.04
N TYR A 89 4.39 1.43 1.82
CA TYR A 89 4.70 2.81 1.51
C TYR A 89 3.92 3.73 2.45
N ILE A 90 4.62 4.70 3.01
CA ILE A 90 4.04 5.69 3.90
C ILE A 90 4.55 7.06 3.44
N VAL A 91 3.64 8.02 3.28
CA VAL A 91 4.05 9.37 2.88
C VAL A 91 4.97 9.96 3.94
N SER A 92 5.91 10.80 3.51
CA SER A 92 7.01 11.27 4.36
C SER A 92 6.54 11.96 5.63
N GLU A 93 5.44 12.70 5.58
CA GLU A 93 4.91 13.42 6.74
C GLU A 93 4.51 12.49 7.88
N TYR A 94 4.23 11.24 7.58
CA TYR A 94 3.77 10.26 8.56
C TYR A 94 4.79 9.17 8.85
N GLN A 95 5.97 9.26 8.28
CA GLN A 95 7.06 8.34 8.60
C GLN A 95 7.60 8.63 10.00
N ARG A 96 8.25 7.62 10.58
CA ARG A 96 8.85 7.69 11.92
C ARG A 96 7.83 7.90 13.05
N GLN A 97 6.59 7.50 12.83
CA GLN A 97 5.54 7.55 13.84
C GLN A 97 5.11 6.16 14.30
N GLY A 98 5.91 5.15 14.00
CA GLY A 98 5.62 3.78 14.39
C GLY A 98 4.61 3.06 13.52
N ILE A 99 4.19 3.65 12.40
CA ILE A 99 3.20 3.04 11.52
C ILE A 99 3.76 1.79 10.84
N GLY A 100 5.03 1.81 10.45
CA GLY A 100 5.69 0.64 9.88
C GLY A 100 5.66 -0.55 10.82
N ARG A 101 5.89 -0.31 12.10
CA ARG A 101 5.83 -1.36 13.12
C ARG A 101 4.41 -1.86 13.29
N GLN A 102 3.43 -0.96 13.29
CA GLN A 102 2.03 -1.36 13.36
C GLN A 102 1.63 -2.20 12.14
N ALA A 103 2.19 -1.90 10.97
CA ALA A 103 1.96 -2.70 9.78
C ALA A 103 2.48 -4.12 9.94
N PHE A 104 3.66 -4.28 10.52
CA PHE A 104 4.20 -5.60 10.84
C PHE A 104 3.32 -6.36 11.81
N ASP A 105 2.85 -5.69 12.84
CA ASP A 105 1.96 -6.31 13.82
C ASP A 105 0.65 -6.72 13.17
N PHE A 106 0.12 -5.88 12.29
CA PHE A 106 -1.09 -6.19 11.56
C PHE A 106 -0.91 -7.42 10.66
N MET A 107 0.20 -7.48 9.93
CA MET A 107 0.51 -8.63 9.09
C MET A 107 0.65 -9.91 9.92
N SER A 108 1.27 -9.81 11.08
CA SER A 108 1.42 -10.96 11.98
C SER A 108 0.07 -11.47 12.46
N CYS A 109 -0.86 -10.58 12.76
CA CYS A 109 -2.22 -10.96 13.13
C CYS A 109 -2.92 -11.71 11.99
N LEU A 110 -2.76 -11.25 10.76
CA LEU A 110 -3.33 -11.93 9.59
C LEU A 110 -2.72 -13.32 9.42
N LEU A 111 -1.43 -13.44 9.67
CA LEU A 111 -0.73 -14.71 9.56
C LEU A 111 -1.28 -15.73 10.57
N TYR A 112 -1.46 -15.33 11.80
CA TYR A 112 -2.06 -16.19 12.82
C TYR A 112 -3.49 -16.57 12.47
N THR A 113 -4.25 -15.64 11.94
CA THR A 113 -5.62 -15.90 11.53
C THR A 113 -5.66 -16.91 10.39
N SER A 114 -4.73 -16.79 9.44
CA SER A 114 -4.62 -17.72 8.32
C SER A 114 -4.25 -19.12 8.79
N ASP A 115 -3.34 -19.22 9.74
CA ASP A 115 -2.93 -20.52 10.31
C ASP A 115 -4.07 -21.18 11.06
N ALA A 116 -4.94 -20.39 11.65
CA ALA A 116 -6.07 -20.92 12.40
C ALA A 116 -7.15 -21.46 11.47
N ALA A 117 -7.14 -21.05 10.23
CA ALA A 117 -8.07 -21.54 9.24
C ALA A 117 -7.61 -22.85 8.66
#